data_3e57b515b3c55204930924cf22bfbcd3
#
_entry.id   3e57b515b3c55204930924cf22bfbcd3
#
_cell.length_a   1.000
_cell.length_b   1.000
_cell.length_c   1.000
_cell.angle_alpha   90.00
_cell.angle_beta   90.00
_cell.angle_gamma   90.00
#
_symmetry.space_group_name_H-M   'P 1'
#
loop_
_entity.id
_entity.type
_entity.pdbx_description
1 polymer ?
#
loop_
_entity_poly.entity_id
_entity_poly.type
_entity_poly.pdbx_seq_one_letter_code
_entity_poly.pdbx_strand_id
1 'polypeptide(L)'
;MDEPEDRGTAFIFADGAGAFLLGPANEPGVGPTVWGADGSEFNTIVVAPNWLEIRDTCAADGEFVWPTLHMEGQKVFKWAVSSMVGVCYQALEAAGVTPDDIQLFVPHQANNRITDALVRGLKFPESVIVARDIVMTGNTSAASIPLALDGLVNDGLAKSGDLALMVGFGAGLAYAAQVVRIP
;
A
#
# COMPACT_ATOMS: atom_id res chain seq x y z
N MET A 1 6.85 -16.24 -4.42
CA MET A 1 5.74 -16.76 -5.26
C MET A 1 5.70 -16.08 -6.64
N ASP A 2 6.76 -15.39 -7.01
CA ASP A 2 6.83 -14.75 -8.31
C ASP A 2 7.36 -15.74 -9.34
N GLU A 3 6.84 -15.67 -10.57
CA GLU A 3 7.40 -16.40 -11.71
C GLU A 3 8.71 -15.71 -12.11
N PRO A 4 9.89 -16.35 -12.01
CA PRO A 4 11.17 -15.69 -12.29
C PRO A 4 11.29 -15.14 -13.72
N GLU A 5 10.50 -15.66 -14.64
CA GLU A 5 10.46 -15.22 -16.02
C GLU A 5 9.42 -14.13 -16.28
N ASP A 6 8.48 -13.90 -15.36
CA ASP A 6 7.50 -12.81 -15.46
C ASP A 6 8.15 -11.47 -15.08
N ARG A 7 8.53 -10.72 -16.11
CA ARG A 7 9.12 -9.38 -15.97
C ARG A 7 8.15 -8.34 -15.35
N GLY A 8 6.87 -8.68 -15.24
CA GLY A 8 5.83 -7.83 -14.62
C GLY A 8 5.83 -7.89 -13.10
N THR A 9 6.38 -8.96 -12.50
CA THR A 9 6.36 -9.22 -11.06
C THR A 9 7.75 -9.44 -10.48
N ALA A 10 8.60 -10.24 -11.13
CA ALA A 10 9.89 -10.71 -10.60
C ALA A 10 10.88 -9.61 -10.17
N PHE A 11 10.79 -8.40 -10.72
CA PHE A 11 11.68 -7.28 -10.38
C PHE A 11 11.03 -6.20 -9.52
N ILE A 12 9.76 -6.39 -9.14
CA ILE A 12 8.99 -5.38 -8.41
C ILE A 12 8.92 -5.73 -6.93
N PHE A 13 8.58 -6.98 -6.63
CA PHE A 13 8.33 -7.43 -5.27
C PHE A 13 9.63 -7.76 -4.53
N ALA A 14 9.59 -7.53 -3.22
CA ALA A 14 10.66 -7.83 -2.29
C ALA A 14 10.10 -8.43 -1.00
N ASP A 15 10.95 -9.13 -0.27
CA ASP A 15 10.59 -9.68 1.03
C ASP A 15 10.65 -8.63 2.12
N GLY A 16 9.72 -8.71 3.06
CA GLY A 16 9.69 -7.81 4.21
C GLY A 16 8.65 -8.23 5.24
N ALA A 17 8.87 -7.82 6.47
CA ALA A 17 7.92 -7.99 7.57
C ALA A 17 7.85 -6.70 8.39
N GLY A 18 6.66 -6.35 8.86
CA GLY A 18 6.43 -5.20 9.70
C GLY A 18 5.30 -5.47 10.68
N ALA A 19 5.33 -4.80 11.84
CA ALA A 19 4.32 -4.92 12.87
C ALA A 19 4.05 -3.57 13.54
N PHE A 20 2.79 -3.36 13.91
CA PHE A 20 2.40 -2.25 14.76
C PHE A 20 1.95 -2.78 16.13
N LEU A 21 2.45 -2.18 17.20
CA LEU A 21 1.94 -2.41 18.53
C LEU A 21 0.90 -1.33 18.85
N LEU A 22 -0.34 -1.76 19.08
CA LEU A 22 -1.43 -0.87 19.47
C LEU A 22 -1.74 -1.05 20.95
N GLY A 23 -1.98 0.07 21.65
CA GLY A 23 -2.30 0.07 23.06
C GLY A 23 -3.28 1.18 23.44
N PRO A 24 -3.77 1.19 24.69
CA PRO A 24 -4.58 2.28 25.23
C PRO A 24 -3.81 3.60 25.19
N ALA A 25 -4.50 4.69 24.84
CA ALA A 25 -3.98 6.04 24.84
C ALA A 25 -4.98 7.00 25.50
N ASN A 26 -4.46 8.11 26.05
CA ASN A 26 -5.31 9.15 26.66
C ASN A 26 -6.03 9.98 25.58
N GLU A 27 -5.43 10.08 24.38
CA GLU A 27 -6.01 10.77 23.24
C GLU A 27 -6.01 9.82 22.03
N PRO A 28 -6.97 9.96 21.09
CA PRO A 28 -7.00 9.13 19.88
C PRO A 28 -5.72 9.32 19.04
N GLY A 29 -4.92 8.26 18.92
CA GLY A 29 -3.73 8.23 18.07
C GLY A 29 -3.98 7.66 16.68
N VAL A 30 -5.06 6.89 16.52
CA VAL A 30 -5.47 6.27 15.26
C VAL A 30 -6.81 6.85 14.84
N GLY A 31 -6.84 7.54 13.72
CA GLY A 31 -8.04 8.17 13.17
C GLY A 31 -8.98 7.15 12.52
N PRO A 32 -10.18 7.59 12.09
CA PRO A 32 -11.09 6.75 11.34
C PRO A 32 -10.45 6.19 10.06
N THR A 33 -10.73 4.92 9.77
CA THR A 33 -10.26 4.28 8.54
C THR A 33 -11.30 4.42 7.44
N VAL A 34 -10.91 4.96 6.31
CA VAL A 34 -11.66 4.90 5.04
C VAL A 34 -11.14 3.71 4.25
N TRP A 35 -12.02 2.83 3.85
CA TRP A 35 -11.64 1.61 3.11
C TRP A 35 -12.73 1.20 2.12
N GLY A 36 -12.35 0.41 1.15
CA GLY A 36 -13.25 -0.13 0.15
C GLY A 36 -12.56 -1.10 -0.79
N ALA A 37 -13.33 -1.63 -1.74
CA ALA A 37 -12.85 -2.54 -2.75
C ALA A 37 -13.62 -2.39 -4.06
N ASP A 38 -12.93 -2.67 -5.17
CA ASP A 38 -13.52 -2.85 -6.50
C ASP A 38 -13.34 -4.31 -6.94
N GLY A 39 -14.35 -5.13 -6.63
CA GLY A 39 -14.35 -6.55 -6.96
C GLY A 39 -14.47 -6.85 -8.46
N SER A 40 -14.83 -5.87 -9.29
CA SER A 40 -14.83 -6.06 -10.76
C SER A 40 -13.42 -6.19 -11.33
N GLU A 41 -12.42 -5.73 -10.56
CA GLU A 41 -11.01 -5.74 -10.90
C GLU A 41 -10.21 -6.90 -10.26
N PHE A 42 -10.89 -7.94 -9.76
CA PHE A 42 -10.27 -9.03 -8.99
C PHE A 42 -9.13 -9.74 -9.72
N ASN A 43 -9.18 -9.82 -11.06
CA ASN A 43 -8.14 -10.43 -11.87
C ASN A 43 -6.90 -9.55 -12.10
N THR A 44 -6.94 -8.28 -11.69
CA THR A 44 -5.85 -7.32 -11.96
C THR A 44 -4.59 -7.63 -11.17
N ILE A 45 -4.76 -8.17 -9.96
CA ILE A 45 -3.67 -8.74 -9.14
C ILE A 45 -4.21 -10.04 -8.55
N VAL A 46 -3.69 -11.18 -8.98
CA VAL A 46 -4.22 -12.49 -8.63
C VAL A 46 -3.11 -13.53 -8.54
N VAL A 47 -3.29 -14.51 -7.68
CA VAL A 47 -2.49 -15.73 -7.69
C VAL A 47 -3.23 -16.76 -8.53
N ALA A 48 -2.60 -17.22 -9.61
CA ALA A 48 -3.18 -18.17 -10.56
C ALA A 48 -2.16 -19.28 -10.92
N PRO A 49 -2.63 -20.48 -11.25
CA PRO A 49 -4.00 -20.93 -11.13
C PRO A 49 -4.48 -20.98 -9.68
N ASN A 50 -5.80 -20.92 -9.45
CA ASN A 50 -6.34 -21.08 -8.09
C ASN A 50 -6.35 -22.57 -7.67
N TRP A 51 -6.59 -22.85 -6.40
CA TRP A 51 -6.49 -24.22 -5.86
C TRP A 51 -7.50 -25.21 -6.48
N LEU A 52 -8.66 -24.75 -6.95
CA LEU A 52 -9.63 -25.60 -7.63
C LEU A 52 -9.14 -25.97 -9.04
N GLU A 53 -8.59 -25.02 -9.77
CA GLU A 53 -7.97 -25.25 -11.07
C GLU A 53 -6.78 -26.20 -10.96
N ILE A 54 -5.92 -26.02 -9.96
CA ILE A 54 -4.80 -26.93 -9.69
C ILE A 54 -5.29 -28.35 -9.41
N ARG A 55 -6.33 -28.50 -8.56
CA ARG A 55 -6.91 -29.81 -8.26
C ARG A 55 -7.43 -30.49 -9.53
N ASP A 56 -8.14 -29.74 -10.36
CA ASP A 56 -8.78 -30.29 -11.57
C ASP A 56 -7.71 -30.66 -12.62
N THR A 57 -6.67 -29.87 -12.79
CA THR A 57 -5.51 -30.16 -13.65
C THR A 57 -4.76 -31.40 -13.15
N CYS A 58 -4.44 -31.48 -11.86
CA CYS A 58 -3.81 -32.66 -11.29
C CYS A 58 -4.64 -33.93 -11.47
N ALA A 59 -5.98 -33.82 -11.38
CA ALA A 59 -6.87 -34.96 -11.56
C ALA A 59 -6.97 -35.41 -13.03
N ALA A 60 -6.87 -34.48 -13.97
CA ALA A 60 -6.99 -34.78 -15.41
C ALA A 60 -5.65 -35.26 -16.00
N ASP A 61 -4.56 -34.56 -15.73
CA ASP A 61 -3.29 -34.71 -16.45
C ASP A 61 -2.16 -35.23 -15.56
N GLY A 62 -2.36 -35.27 -14.23
CA GLY A 62 -1.34 -35.67 -13.24
C GLY A 62 -0.25 -34.60 -13.03
N GLU A 63 -0.38 -33.44 -13.66
CA GLU A 63 0.60 -32.35 -13.54
C GLU A 63 0.20 -31.36 -12.45
N PHE A 64 1.16 -31.00 -11.61
CA PHE A 64 0.99 -29.93 -10.62
C PHE A 64 1.55 -28.62 -11.19
N VAL A 65 0.68 -27.63 -11.38
CA VAL A 65 1.07 -26.28 -11.76
C VAL A 65 1.22 -25.42 -10.49
N TRP A 66 2.39 -24.86 -10.31
CA TRP A 66 2.64 -23.99 -9.14
C TRP A 66 1.92 -22.66 -9.29
N PRO A 67 1.13 -22.22 -8.28
CA PRO A 67 0.44 -20.94 -8.36
C PRO A 67 1.43 -19.78 -8.21
N THR A 68 1.38 -18.83 -9.13
CA THR A 68 2.23 -17.64 -9.15
C THR A 68 1.41 -16.36 -9.15
N LEU A 69 2.03 -15.27 -8.70
CA LEU A 69 1.41 -13.95 -8.69
C LEU A 69 1.43 -13.34 -10.10
N HIS A 70 0.27 -12.92 -10.58
CA HIS A 70 0.11 -12.18 -11.83
C HIS A 70 -0.40 -10.78 -11.56
N MET A 71 0.12 -9.77 -12.28
CA MET A 71 -0.28 -8.38 -12.10
C MET A 71 -0.33 -7.62 -13.43
N GLU A 72 -1.47 -7.00 -13.70
CA GLU A 72 -1.63 -6.03 -14.79
C GLU A 72 -1.13 -4.64 -14.35
N GLY A 73 0.19 -4.45 -14.23
CA GLY A 73 0.80 -3.28 -13.62
C GLY A 73 0.32 -1.92 -14.15
N GLN A 74 0.04 -1.81 -15.46
CA GLN A 74 -0.48 -0.57 -16.06
C GLN A 74 -1.91 -0.25 -15.58
N LYS A 75 -2.73 -1.27 -15.39
CA LYS A 75 -4.11 -1.14 -14.90
C LYS A 75 -4.11 -0.75 -13.43
N VAL A 76 -3.29 -1.42 -12.61
CA VAL A 76 -3.06 -1.06 -11.20
C VAL A 76 -2.61 0.40 -11.08
N PHE A 77 -1.64 0.81 -11.88
CA PHE A 77 -1.14 2.20 -11.89
C PHE A 77 -2.26 3.20 -12.17
N LYS A 78 -3.03 3.00 -13.25
CA LYS A 78 -4.12 3.91 -13.62
C LYS A 78 -5.18 3.99 -12.53
N TRP A 79 -5.58 2.85 -11.99
CA TRP A 79 -6.57 2.78 -10.93
C TRP A 79 -6.08 3.49 -9.65
N ALA A 80 -4.86 3.20 -9.20
CA ALA A 80 -4.29 3.82 -8.01
C ALA A 80 -4.22 5.35 -8.14
N VAL A 81 -3.72 5.87 -9.27
CA VAL A 81 -3.59 7.31 -9.50
C VAL A 81 -4.96 8.00 -9.61
N SER A 82 -5.97 7.35 -10.21
CA SER A 82 -7.30 7.94 -10.35
C SER A 82 -8.13 7.92 -9.06
N SER A 83 -7.92 6.91 -8.18
CA SER A 83 -8.80 6.65 -7.05
C SER A 83 -8.23 7.09 -5.71
N MET A 84 -6.92 6.87 -5.48
CA MET A 84 -6.34 7.02 -4.14
C MET A 84 -6.25 8.47 -3.65
N VAL A 85 -6.18 9.45 -4.54
CA VAL A 85 -6.24 10.87 -4.14
C VAL A 85 -7.58 11.18 -3.45
N GLY A 86 -8.69 10.72 -4.03
CA GLY A 86 -10.02 10.87 -3.44
C GLY A 86 -10.15 10.15 -2.09
N VAL A 87 -9.61 8.94 -1.99
CA VAL A 87 -9.58 8.14 -0.74
C VAL A 87 -8.78 8.85 0.36
N CYS A 88 -7.64 9.43 0.01
CA CYS A 88 -6.84 10.23 0.95
C CYS A 88 -7.60 11.46 1.46
N TYR A 89 -8.29 12.20 0.58
CA TYR A 89 -9.13 13.33 1.02
C TYR A 89 -10.26 12.88 1.95
N GLN A 90 -10.90 11.75 1.68
CA GLN A 90 -11.93 11.19 2.57
C GLN A 90 -11.33 10.84 3.95
N ALA A 91 -10.12 10.28 4.00
CA ALA A 91 -9.45 9.97 5.27
C ALA A 91 -9.08 11.23 6.06
N LEU A 92 -8.62 12.29 5.38
CA LEU A 92 -8.36 13.59 5.99
C LEU A 92 -9.66 14.19 6.56
N GLU A 93 -10.75 14.21 5.77
CA GLU A 93 -12.06 14.69 6.22
C GLU A 93 -12.57 13.90 7.43
N ALA A 94 -12.48 12.56 7.39
CA ALA A 94 -12.89 11.70 8.48
C ALA A 94 -12.08 11.93 9.77
N ALA A 95 -10.82 12.32 9.64
CA ALA A 95 -9.95 12.70 10.75
C ALA A 95 -10.13 14.15 11.21
N GLY A 96 -10.90 14.98 10.49
CA GLY A 96 -11.11 16.40 10.78
C GLY A 96 -9.89 17.27 10.52
N VAL A 97 -9.02 16.87 9.60
CA VAL A 97 -7.79 17.58 9.24
C VAL A 97 -7.71 17.87 7.74
N THR A 98 -6.80 18.74 7.36
CA THR A 98 -6.53 19.13 5.97
C THR A 98 -5.13 18.66 5.54
N PRO A 99 -4.77 18.72 4.26
CA PRO A 99 -3.40 18.45 3.82
C PRO A 99 -2.33 19.31 4.51
N ASP A 100 -2.68 20.53 4.94
CA ASP A 100 -1.76 21.46 5.62
C ASP A 100 -1.41 21.02 7.05
N ASP A 101 -2.23 20.14 7.65
CA ASP A 101 -2.02 19.61 8.99
C ASP A 101 -1.13 18.38 9.02
N ILE A 102 -0.78 17.81 7.84
CA ILE A 102 -0.01 16.58 7.71
C ILE A 102 1.50 16.88 7.70
N GLN A 103 2.25 16.14 8.49
CA GLN A 103 3.72 16.17 8.49
C GLN A 103 4.32 15.03 7.68
N LEU A 104 3.66 13.86 7.66
CA LEU A 104 4.19 12.66 7.01
C LEU A 104 3.16 12.08 6.03
N PHE A 105 3.61 11.73 4.84
CA PHE A 105 2.83 10.94 3.90
C PHE A 105 3.49 9.58 3.70
N VAL A 106 2.81 8.53 4.13
CA VAL A 106 3.31 7.14 4.13
C VAL A 106 2.40 6.27 3.27
N PRO A 107 2.49 6.36 1.93
CA PRO A 107 1.75 5.50 1.03
C PRO A 107 2.37 4.10 0.97
N HIS A 108 1.56 3.12 0.56
CA HIS A 108 2.08 1.83 0.10
C HIS A 108 3.20 2.04 -0.92
N GLN A 109 4.34 1.40 -0.68
CA GLN A 109 5.55 1.54 -1.48
C GLN A 109 5.49 0.64 -2.73
N ALA A 110 4.48 0.87 -3.58
CA ALA A 110 4.27 0.10 -4.79
C ALA A 110 5.20 0.53 -5.94
N ASN A 111 5.28 1.85 -6.17
CA ASN A 111 6.04 2.47 -7.25
C ASN A 111 6.15 3.99 -7.01
N ASN A 112 7.36 4.56 -7.09
CA ASN A 112 7.57 6.00 -6.89
C ASN A 112 6.74 6.88 -7.83
N ARG A 113 6.43 6.41 -9.04
CA ARG A 113 5.58 7.18 -9.99
C ARG A 113 4.14 7.31 -9.47
N ILE A 114 3.61 6.30 -8.75
CA ILE A 114 2.32 6.40 -8.07
C ILE A 114 2.43 7.39 -6.92
N THR A 115 3.43 7.24 -6.06
CA THR A 115 3.68 8.18 -4.95
C THR A 115 3.75 9.62 -5.43
N ASP A 116 4.49 9.90 -6.50
CA ASP A 116 4.58 11.25 -7.09
C ASP A 116 3.24 11.77 -7.62
N ALA A 117 2.43 10.89 -8.20
CA ALA A 117 1.10 11.27 -8.68
C ALA A 117 0.16 11.60 -7.51
N LEU A 118 0.22 10.83 -6.43
CA LEU A 118 -0.57 11.10 -5.21
C LEU A 118 -0.14 12.41 -4.55
N VAL A 119 1.16 12.65 -4.38
CA VAL A 119 1.70 13.90 -3.82
C VAL A 119 1.20 15.12 -4.62
N ARG A 120 1.28 15.07 -5.94
CA ARG A 120 0.75 16.14 -6.80
C ARG A 120 -0.76 16.34 -6.64
N GLY A 121 -1.52 15.24 -6.53
CA GLY A 121 -2.98 15.29 -6.38
C GLY A 121 -3.43 15.80 -5.03
N LEU A 122 -2.68 15.51 -3.98
CA LEU A 122 -2.98 15.92 -2.60
C LEU A 122 -2.57 17.36 -2.30
N LYS A 123 -1.71 17.94 -3.13
CA LYS A 123 -1.25 19.34 -2.99
C LYS A 123 -0.67 19.66 -1.61
N PHE A 124 0.09 18.72 -1.07
CA PHE A 124 0.77 18.92 0.21
C PHE A 124 1.71 20.12 0.21
N PRO A 125 1.87 20.82 1.36
CA PRO A 125 2.98 21.74 1.57
C PRO A 125 4.33 21.07 1.29
N GLU A 126 5.32 21.86 0.86
CA GLU A 126 6.69 21.35 0.61
C GLU A 126 7.36 20.78 1.87
N SER A 127 6.87 21.13 3.05
CA SER A 127 7.35 20.62 4.34
C SER A 127 6.94 19.18 4.65
N VAL A 128 5.96 18.62 3.92
CA VAL A 128 5.52 17.24 4.16
C VAL A 128 6.59 16.26 3.73
N ILE A 129 6.98 15.40 4.66
CA ILE A 129 7.95 14.35 4.41
C ILE A 129 7.21 13.17 3.78
N VAL A 130 7.66 12.75 2.60
CA VAL A 130 7.08 11.65 1.83
C VAL A 130 7.96 10.42 1.95
N ALA A 131 7.42 9.34 2.48
CA ALA A 131 8.13 8.07 2.56
C ALA A 131 8.46 7.50 1.16
N ARG A 132 9.72 7.09 0.98
CA ARG A 132 10.25 6.54 -0.28
C ARG A 132 11.16 5.34 -0.03
N ASP A 133 10.81 4.53 0.93
CA ASP A 133 11.55 3.35 1.35
C ASP A 133 11.74 2.34 0.20
N ILE A 134 10.82 2.32 -0.76
CA ILE A 134 10.89 1.49 -1.97
C ILE A 134 12.24 1.58 -2.73
N VAL A 135 12.94 2.72 -2.63
CA VAL A 135 14.24 2.91 -3.31
C VAL A 135 15.28 1.94 -2.78
N MET A 136 15.18 1.60 -1.49
CA MET A 136 16.12 0.71 -0.80
C MET A 136 15.58 -0.71 -0.63
N THR A 137 14.27 -0.86 -0.48
CA THR A 137 13.64 -2.13 -0.08
C THR A 137 12.88 -2.82 -1.21
N GLY A 138 12.52 -2.11 -2.29
CA GLY A 138 11.55 -2.60 -3.27
C GLY A 138 10.12 -2.58 -2.73
N ASN A 139 9.19 -3.22 -3.45
CA ASN A 139 7.80 -3.36 -3.01
C ASN A 139 7.66 -4.57 -2.07
N THR A 140 7.67 -4.32 -0.77
CA THR A 140 7.49 -5.34 0.28
C THR A 140 6.02 -5.61 0.61
N SER A 141 5.10 -5.35 -0.34
CA SER A 141 3.66 -5.62 -0.21
C SER A 141 3.06 -4.98 1.06
N ALA A 142 2.35 -5.73 1.89
CA ALA A 142 1.71 -5.23 3.11
C ALA A 142 2.72 -4.70 4.16
N ALA A 143 3.97 -5.17 4.14
CA ALA A 143 5.01 -4.69 5.04
C ALA A 143 5.54 -3.29 4.68
N SER A 144 5.23 -2.77 3.50
CA SER A 144 5.83 -1.54 2.97
C SER A 144 5.51 -0.29 3.80
N ILE A 145 4.29 -0.17 4.33
CA ILE A 145 3.91 0.98 5.17
C ILE A 145 4.60 0.93 6.53
N PRO A 146 4.55 -0.19 7.30
CA PRO A 146 5.26 -0.24 8.57
C PRO A 146 6.76 -0.07 8.44
N LEU A 147 7.40 -0.66 7.41
CA LEU A 147 8.84 -0.49 7.17
C LEU A 147 9.19 0.97 6.83
N ALA A 148 8.40 1.60 5.94
CA ALA A 148 8.61 3.00 5.58
C ALA A 148 8.44 3.95 6.76
N LEU A 149 7.45 3.69 7.64
CA LEU A 149 7.27 4.48 8.84
C LEU A 149 8.41 4.27 9.84
N ASP A 150 8.83 3.02 10.06
CA ASP A 150 9.95 2.69 10.94
C ASP A 150 11.24 3.38 10.46
N GLY A 151 11.49 3.39 9.16
CA GLY A 151 12.60 4.14 8.56
C GLY A 151 12.55 5.64 8.90
N LEU A 152 11.39 6.28 8.73
CA LEU A 152 11.23 7.70 9.08
C LEU A 152 11.44 7.97 10.57
N VAL A 153 11.01 7.06 11.44
CA VAL A 153 11.26 7.18 12.91
C VAL A 153 12.74 7.03 13.22
N ASN A 154 13.40 6.02 12.67
CA ASN A 154 14.83 5.76 12.91
C ASN A 154 15.72 6.89 12.39
N ASP A 155 15.35 7.53 11.29
CA ASP A 155 16.04 8.69 10.71
C ASP A 155 15.75 10.01 11.47
N GLY A 156 14.85 9.97 12.47
CA GLY A 156 14.45 11.16 13.25
C GLY A 156 13.60 12.15 12.44
N LEU A 157 13.03 11.70 11.33
CA LEU A 157 12.16 12.49 10.45
C LEU A 157 10.71 12.47 10.93
N ALA A 158 10.25 11.36 11.53
CA ALA A 158 8.96 11.27 12.21
C ALA A 158 9.14 11.61 13.70
N LYS A 159 8.35 12.55 14.20
CA LYS A 159 8.43 13.04 15.56
C LYS A 159 7.14 12.76 16.33
N SER A 160 7.26 12.58 17.64
CA SER A 160 6.08 12.47 18.51
C SER A 160 5.13 13.64 18.29
N GLY A 161 3.85 13.33 18.06
CA GLY A 161 2.81 14.31 17.80
C GLY A 161 2.54 14.58 16.30
N ASP A 162 3.45 14.23 15.39
CA ASP A 162 3.26 14.40 13.96
C ASP A 162 2.04 13.61 13.46
N LEU A 163 1.32 14.17 12.51
CA LEU A 163 0.23 13.49 11.80
C LEU A 163 0.75 12.85 10.52
N ALA A 164 0.55 11.56 10.40
CA ALA A 164 0.90 10.78 9.23
C ALA A 164 -0.37 10.35 8.48
N LEU A 165 -0.49 10.70 7.21
CA LEU A 165 -1.49 10.11 6.32
C LEU A 165 -0.91 8.82 5.72
N MET A 166 -1.57 7.70 5.98
CA MET A 166 -1.25 6.40 5.42
C MET A 166 -2.30 6.00 4.39
N VAL A 167 -1.88 5.43 3.28
CA VAL A 167 -2.76 4.83 2.27
C VAL A 167 -2.17 3.55 1.72
N GLY A 168 -2.94 2.47 1.83
CA GLY A 168 -2.62 1.16 1.27
C GLY A 168 -3.61 0.78 0.18
N PHE A 169 -3.14 0.06 -0.83
CA PHE A 169 -3.96 -0.50 -1.91
C PHE A 169 -3.28 -1.73 -2.51
N GLY A 170 -4.07 -2.62 -3.10
CA GLY A 170 -3.53 -3.86 -3.66
C GLY A 170 -4.61 -4.75 -4.26
N ALA A 171 -4.36 -6.05 -4.23
CA ALA A 171 -5.25 -7.06 -4.76
C ALA A 171 -6.68 -6.91 -4.23
N GLY A 172 -7.64 -7.17 -5.11
CA GLY A 172 -9.05 -7.06 -4.80
C GLY A 172 -9.88 -6.39 -5.89
N LEU A 173 -9.58 -5.22 -6.51
CA LEU A 173 -8.67 -4.25 -5.91
C LEU A 173 -9.26 -3.72 -4.61
N ALA A 174 -8.43 -3.58 -3.59
CA ALA A 174 -8.85 -3.08 -2.29
C ALA A 174 -7.95 -1.93 -1.85
N TYR A 175 -8.47 -1.08 -0.97
CA TYR A 175 -7.75 0.06 -0.43
C TYR A 175 -8.17 0.40 0.99
N ALA A 176 -7.28 1.04 1.72
CA ALA A 176 -7.58 1.71 2.97
C ALA A 176 -6.68 2.93 3.17
N ALA A 177 -7.22 3.97 3.82
CA ALA A 177 -6.46 5.14 4.24
C ALA A 177 -6.91 5.62 5.61
N GLN A 178 -5.98 6.17 6.37
CA GLN A 178 -6.25 6.77 7.67
C GLN A 178 -5.16 7.77 8.07
N VAL A 179 -5.50 8.68 8.97
CA VAL A 179 -4.55 9.55 9.63
C VAL A 179 -4.18 8.97 10.98
N VAL A 180 -2.89 8.90 11.29
CA VAL A 180 -2.41 8.46 12.60
C VAL A 180 -1.49 9.53 13.19
N ARG A 181 -1.48 9.61 14.52
CA ARG A 181 -0.54 10.45 15.27
C ARG A 181 0.65 9.60 15.71
N ILE A 182 1.83 10.05 15.41
CA ILE A 182 3.07 9.39 15.85
C ILE A 182 3.19 9.52 17.38
N PRO A 183 3.45 8.42 18.10
CA PRO A 183 3.50 8.39 19.56
C PRO A 183 4.69 9.15 20.17
#